data_303f4bc2e3c29c1c82838e2af92157c3
#
_entry.id   303f4bc2e3c29c1c82838e2af92157c3
#
_cell.length_a   1.000
_cell.length_b   1.000
_cell.length_c   1.000
_cell.angle_alpha   90.00
_cell.angle_beta   90.00
_cell.angle_gamma   90.00
#
_symmetry.space_group_name_H-M   'P 1'
#
loop_
_entity.id
_entity.type
_entity.pdbx_description
1 polymer ?
#
loop_
_entity_poly.entity_id
_entity_poly.type
_entity_poly.pdbx_seq_one_letter_code
_entity_poly.pdbx_strand_id
1 'polypeptide(L)'
;MTTQEAVMTTKEVADRFNQLAQQGDWTTIQNELFADNAVSLEPPASQGMKSVEGLDAIKKKGEDFGKMVEEMHGGFTSAPVIGGNYFAVAMGMDATMKGQGRMKMDEIAVYEVKDGKIVKEQFFF
;
A
#
# COMPACT_ATOMS: atom_id res chain seq x y z
N MET A 1 -27.27 -26.51 2.76
CA MET A 1 -26.52 -25.89 1.67
C MET A 1 -25.68 -24.74 2.23
N THR A 2 -24.38 -24.88 2.13
CA THR A 2 -23.46 -23.84 2.58
C THR A 2 -23.44 -22.71 1.57
N THR A 3 -23.76 -21.51 2.01
CA THR A 3 -23.60 -20.33 1.17
C THR A 3 -22.13 -19.94 1.18
N GLN A 4 -21.46 -20.02 0.04
CA GLN A 4 -20.12 -19.51 -0.07
C GLN A 4 -20.17 -17.98 -0.11
N GLU A 5 -19.36 -17.35 0.72
CA GLU A 5 -19.16 -15.90 0.59
C GLU A 5 -18.53 -15.62 -0.77
N ALA A 6 -19.05 -14.63 -1.45
CA ALA A 6 -18.48 -14.19 -2.71
C ALA A 6 -17.12 -13.54 -2.46
N VAL A 7 -16.09 -14.05 -3.13
CA VAL A 7 -14.76 -13.45 -3.09
C VAL A 7 -14.78 -12.14 -3.89
N MET A 8 -14.16 -11.10 -3.36
CA MET A 8 -14.08 -9.81 -4.03
C MET A 8 -13.29 -9.93 -5.33
N THR A 9 -13.76 -9.24 -6.37
CA THR A 9 -13.03 -9.10 -7.63
C THR A 9 -11.87 -8.11 -7.44
N THR A 10 -10.94 -8.10 -8.40
CA THR A 10 -9.86 -7.09 -8.41
C THR A 10 -10.42 -5.67 -8.37
N LYS A 11 -11.48 -5.40 -9.14
CA LYS A 11 -12.11 -4.09 -9.13
C LYS A 11 -12.68 -3.73 -7.76
N GLU A 12 -13.35 -4.67 -7.12
CA GLU A 12 -13.91 -4.44 -5.79
C GLU A 12 -12.82 -4.16 -4.75
N VAL A 13 -11.72 -4.91 -4.80
CA VAL A 13 -10.56 -4.66 -3.94
C VAL A 13 -9.97 -3.26 -4.21
N ALA A 14 -9.79 -2.90 -5.49
CA ALA A 14 -9.27 -1.60 -5.87
C ALA A 14 -10.19 -0.45 -5.43
N ASP A 15 -11.51 -0.61 -5.59
CA ASP A 15 -12.48 0.40 -5.17
C ASP A 15 -12.47 0.59 -3.65
N ARG A 16 -12.40 -0.51 -2.90
CA ARG A 16 -12.32 -0.46 -1.43
C ARG A 16 -11.00 0.16 -0.98
N PHE A 17 -9.89 -0.22 -1.62
CA PHE A 17 -8.59 0.38 -1.39
C PHE A 17 -8.66 1.90 -1.57
N ASN A 18 -9.22 2.36 -2.68
CA ASN A 18 -9.36 3.78 -2.97
C ASN A 18 -10.17 4.51 -1.89
N GLN A 19 -11.30 3.94 -1.51
CA GLN A 19 -12.15 4.53 -0.46
C GLN A 19 -11.36 4.75 0.83
N LEU A 20 -10.61 3.75 1.27
CA LEU A 20 -9.82 3.80 2.49
C LEU A 20 -8.59 4.71 2.35
N ALA A 21 -7.91 4.67 1.20
CA ALA A 21 -6.74 5.48 0.94
C ALA A 21 -7.07 6.98 0.96
N GLN A 22 -8.23 7.36 0.41
CA GLN A 22 -8.67 8.76 0.43
C GLN A 22 -8.96 9.26 1.85
N GLN A 23 -9.23 8.35 2.77
CA GLN A 23 -9.40 8.66 4.19
C GLN A 23 -8.09 8.59 4.98
N GLY A 24 -7.00 8.18 4.34
CA GLY A 24 -5.73 7.96 5.01
C GLY A 24 -5.71 6.74 5.93
N ASP A 25 -6.64 5.81 5.75
CA ASP A 25 -6.81 4.66 6.64
C ASP A 25 -6.03 3.44 6.14
N TRP A 26 -4.72 3.54 6.19
CA TRP A 26 -3.81 2.48 5.74
C TRP A 26 -3.88 1.23 6.64
N THR A 27 -4.19 1.39 7.90
CA THR A 27 -4.34 0.27 8.84
C THR A 27 -5.48 -0.64 8.42
N THR A 28 -6.64 -0.07 8.07
CA THR A 28 -7.78 -0.86 7.62
C THR A 28 -7.50 -1.53 6.27
N ILE A 29 -6.80 -0.84 5.35
CA ILE A 29 -6.37 -1.44 4.08
C ILE A 29 -5.58 -2.72 4.36
N GLN A 30 -4.60 -2.67 5.24
CA GLN A 30 -3.78 -3.83 5.56
C GLN A 30 -4.59 -4.94 6.22
N ASN A 31 -5.43 -4.59 7.18
CA ASN A 31 -6.22 -5.59 7.93
C ASN A 31 -7.32 -6.23 7.09
N GLU A 32 -7.96 -5.46 6.20
CA GLU A 32 -9.12 -5.93 5.44
C GLU A 32 -8.73 -6.54 4.09
N LEU A 33 -7.74 -5.95 3.40
CA LEU A 33 -7.49 -6.25 1.98
C LEU A 33 -6.22 -7.06 1.73
N PHE A 34 -5.24 -7.08 2.62
CA PHE A 34 -3.99 -7.81 2.40
C PHE A 34 -4.12 -9.26 2.84
N ALA A 35 -3.55 -10.17 2.04
CA ALA A 35 -3.39 -11.56 2.44
C ALA A 35 -2.29 -11.68 3.52
N ASP A 36 -2.39 -12.69 4.37
CA ASP A 36 -1.42 -12.91 5.44
C ASP A 36 0.00 -13.14 4.91
N ASN A 37 0.11 -13.74 3.73
CA ASN A 37 1.40 -14.04 3.08
C ASN A 37 1.79 -13.02 2.00
N ALA A 38 1.17 -11.84 2.00
CA ALA A 38 1.49 -10.80 1.03
C ALA A 38 2.96 -10.40 1.08
N VAL A 39 3.52 -10.01 -0.06
CA VAL A 39 4.89 -9.50 -0.14
C VAL A 39 4.87 -8.01 -0.51
N SER A 40 5.85 -7.27 -0.02
CA SER A 40 6.02 -5.86 -0.32
C SER A 40 7.44 -5.63 -0.86
N LEU A 41 7.51 -5.19 -2.11
CA LEU A 41 8.78 -5.04 -2.84
C LEU A 41 9.14 -3.57 -2.99
N GLU A 42 10.35 -3.23 -2.57
CA GLU A 42 10.93 -1.91 -2.72
C GLU A 42 11.91 -1.89 -3.90
N PRO A 43 12.03 -0.76 -4.61
CA PRO A 43 13.00 -0.66 -5.71
C PRO A 43 14.43 -0.56 -5.18
N PRO A 44 15.45 -0.85 -6.04
CA PRO A 44 16.86 -0.73 -5.64
C PRO A 44 17.24 0.67 -5.16
N ALA A 45 16.52 1.72 -5.63
CA ALA A 45 16.76 3.09 -5.20
C ALA A 45 16.25 3.40 -3.80
N SER A 46 15.49 2.50 -3.18
CA SER A 46 14.95 2.70 -1.85
C SER A 46 16.08 2.77 -0.81
N GLN A 47 16.01 3.80 0.04
CA GLN A 47 16.97 3.98 1.13
C GLN A 47 16.25 3.79 2.47
N GLY A 48 16.67 2.79 3.22
CA GLY A 48 16.12 2.52 4.55
C GLY A 48 14.84 1.71 4.57
N MET A 49 14.18 1.53 3.42
CA MET A 49 13.00 0.68 3.30
C MET A 49 13.40 -0.60 2.59
N LYS A 50 13.02 -1.75 3.15
CA LYS A 50 13.38 -3.06 2.61
C LYS A 50 12.17 -3.78 2.10
N SER A 51 12.38 -4.63 1.09
CA SER A 51 11.37 -5.61 0.69
C SER A 51 11.16 -6.59 1.83
N VAL A 52 9.90 -6.91 2.11
CA VAL A 52 9.52 -7.81 3.19
C VAL A 52 8.45 -8.77 2.73
N GLU A 53 8.32 -9.89 3.44
CA GLU A 53 7.34 -10.92 3.18
C GLU A 53 6.48 -11.15 4.42
N GLY A 54 5.17 -11.26 4.23
CA GLY A 54 4.20 -11.47 5.29
C GLY A 54 3.58 -10.18 5.80
N LEU A 55 2.29 -10.26 6.14
CA LEU A 55 1.52 -9.09 6.57
C LEU A 55 2.10 -8.46 7.84
N ASP A 56 2.55 -9.25 8.81
CA ASP A 56 3.13 -8.71 10.03
C ASP A 56 4.38 -7.88 9.74
N ALA A 57 5.24 -8.35 8.83
CA ALA A 57 6.44 -7.61 8.42
C ALA A 57 6.07 -6.34 7.64
N ILE A 58 5.01 -6.40 6.82
CA ILE A 58 4.50 -5.23 6.09
C ILE A 58 3.99 -4.18 7.07
N LYS A 59 3.22 -4.58 8.08
CA LYS A 59 2.73 -3.67 9.12
C LYS A 59 3.88 -3.02 9.88
N LYS A 60 4.88 -3.82 10.26
CA LYS A 60 6.06 -3.30 10.96
C LYS A 60 6.82 -2.28 10.11
N LYS A 61 6.98 -2.57 8.81
CA LYS A 61 7.61 -1.63 7.88
C LYS A 61 6.88 -0.30 7.85
N GLY A 62 5.54 -0.32 7.78
CA GLY A 62 4.72 0.88 7.81
C GLY A 62 4.84 1.65 9.13
N GLU A 63 4.87 0.95 10.26
CA GLU A 63 5.05 1.57 11.57
C GLU A 63 6.43 2.23 11.69
N ASP A 64 7.48 1.54 11.25
CA ASP A 64 8.85 2.06 11.28
C ASP A 64 8.98 3.30 10.41
N PHE A 65 8.36 3.28 9.22
CA PHE A 65 8.31 4.45 8.35
C PHE A 65 7.60 5.62 9.03
N GLY A 66 6.46 5.37 9.65
CA GLY A 66 5.71 6.39 10.38
C GLY A 66 6.51 7.04 11.49
N LYS A 67 7.37 6.28 12.17
CA LYS A 67 8.26 6.82 13.23
C LYS A 67 9.34 7.73 12.68
N MET A 68 9.68 7.61 11.39
CA MET A 68 10.67 8.47 10.74
C MET A 68 10.07 9.80 10.29
N VAL A 69 8.75 9.90 10.23
CA VAL A 69 8.06 11.13 9.83
C VAL A 69 7.94 12.04 11.03
N GLU A 70 8.58 13.21 10.95
CA GLU A 70 8.50 14.23 11.99
C GLU A 70 7.25 15.09 11.83
N GLU A 71 6.92 15.46 10.58
CA GLU A 71 5.75 16.25 10.26
C GLU A 71 5.25 15.89 8.85
N MET A 72 3.95 15.67 8.72
CA MET A 72 3.32 15.45 7.42
C MET A 72 2.76 16.77 6.91
N HIS A 73 3.19 17.21 5.74
CA HIS A 73 2.72 18.46 5.13
C HIS A 73 1.60 18.24 4.13
N GLY A 74 1.56 17.09 3.49
CA GLY A 74 0.54 16.73 2.52
C GLY A 74 0.84 15.43 1.83
N GLY A 75 -0.10 15.00 1.02
CA GLY A 75 0.05 13.79 0.23
C GLY A 75 -1.18 13.54 -0.62
N PHE A 76 -1.07 12.58 -1.53
CA PHE A 76 -2.18 12.17 -2.36
C PHE A 76 -2.05 10.69 -2.73
N THR A 77 -3.18 10.09 -3.05
CA THR A 77 -3.25 8.79 -3.71
C THR A 77 -4.24 8.94 -4.86
N SER A 78 -3.81 8.60 -6.07
CA SER A 78 -4.68 8.68 -7.25
C SER A 78 -5.77 7.60 -7.19
N ALA A 79 -6.83 7.79 -7.99
CA ALA A 79 -7.76 6.71 -8.26
C ALA A 79 -7.01 5.55 -8.92
N PRO A 80 -7.42 4.30 -8.67
CA PRO A 80 -6.72 3.15 -9.24
C PRO A 80 -6.98 2.97 -10.72
N VAL A 81 -5.96 2.47 -11.42
CA VAL A 81 -6.07 1.96 -12.79
C VAL A 81 -6.03 0.45 -12.69
N ILE A 82 -7.01 -0.23 -13.28
CA ILE A 82 -7.22 -1.67 -13.10
C ILE A 82 -6.97 -2.40 -14.42
N GLY A 83 -6.19 -3.46 -14.36
CA GLY A 83 -5.94 -4.35 -15.48
C GLY A 83 -5.72 -5.77 -15.01
N GLY A 84 -6.57 -6.73 -15.47
CA GLY A 84 -6.46 -8.13 -15.07
C GLY A 84 -6.55 -8.30 -13.55
N ASN A 85 -5.53 -8.92 -12.97
CA ASN A 85 -5.43 -9.16 -11.53
C ASN A 85 -4.64 -8.07 -10.81
N TYR A 86 -4.42 -6.92 -11.46
CA TYR A 86 -3.57 -5.84 -10.94
C TYR A 86 -4.34 -4.54 -10.88
N PHE A 87 -3.97 -3.71 -9.93
CA PHE A 87 -4.30 -2.30 -9.97
C PHE A 87 -3.09 -1.47 -9.54
N ALA A 88 -3.04 -0.24 -10.02
CA ALA A 88 -1.94 0.67 -9.74
C ALA A 88 -2.47 2.03 -9.32
N VAL A 89 -1.73 2.69 -8.44
CA VAL A 89 -2.01 4.06 -8.00
C VAL A 89 -0.73 4.86 -8.04
N ALA A 90 -0.85 6.16 -8.31
CA ALA A 90 0.22 7.11 -8.02
C ALA A 90 0.05 7.59 -6.58
N MET A 91 1.14 7.68 -5.85
CA MET A 91 1.16 8.19 -4.48
C MET A 91 2.20 9.28 -4.36
N GLY A 92 1.88 10.30 -3.58
CA GLY A 92 2.85 11.34 -3.26
C GLY A 92 2.77 11.69 -1.80
N MET A 93 3.91 12.09 -1.24
CA MET A 93 4.00 12.52 0.14
C MET A 93 4.97 13.69 0.25
N ASP A 94 4.57 14.71 1.00
CA ASP A 94 5.39 15.84 1.37
C ASP A 94 5.53 15.82 2.89
N ALA A 95 6.72 15.48 3.38
CA ALA A 95 6.93 15.26 4.81
C ALA A 95 8.33 15.73 5.23
N THR A 96 8.44 16.14 6.49
CA THR A 96 9.72 16.33 7.14
C THR A 96 10.12 15.03 7.82
N MET A 97 11.27 14.48 7.39
CA MET A 97 11.79 13.22 7.90
C MET A 97 12.87 13.48 8.94
N LYS A 98 12.87 12.69 10.02
CA LYS A 98 13.86 12.83 11.09
C LYS A 98 15.28 12.69 10.53
N GLY A 99 16.10 13.71 10.78
CA GLY A 99 17.50 13.72 10.35
C GLY A 99 17.74 13.99 8.88
N GLN A 100 16.70 14.15 8.06
CA GLN A 100 16.82 14.33 6.61
C GLN A 100 16.17 15.62 6.09
N GLY A 101 15.29 16.24 6.88
CA GLY A 101 14.58 17.45 6.47
C GLY A 101 13.36 17.16 5.64
N ARG A 102 12.81 18.21 5.02
CA ARG A 102 11.58 18.11 4.22
C ARG A 102 11.86 17.48 2.87
N MET A 103 11.05 16.48 2.53
CA MET A 103 11.18 15.68 1.30
C MET A 103 9.84 15.52 0.63
N LYS A 104 9.84 15.56 -0.70
CA LYS A 104 8.69 15.14 -1.52
C LYS A 104 9.05 13.80 -2.14
N MET A 105 8.14 12.84 -1.98
CA MET A 105 8.32 11.48 -2.50
C MET A 105 7.12 11.14 -3.37
N ASP A 106 7.37 10.88 -4.65
CA ASP A 106 6.35 10.47 -5.60
C ASP A 106 6.69 9.08 -6.10
N GLU A 107 5.68 8.21 -6.16
CA GLU A 107 5.89 6.81 -6.55
C GLU A 107 4.65 6.23 -7.23
N ILE A 108 4.86 5.11 -7.91
CA ILE A 108 3.78 4.27 -8.40
C ILE A 108 3.79 3.00 -7.56
N ALA A 109 2.62 2.61 -7.06
CA ALA A 109 2.44 1.34 -6.36
C ALA A 109 1.56 0.42 -7.21
N VAL A 110 2.04 -0.80 -7.45
CA VAL A 110 1.31 -1.82 -8.20
C VAL A 110 0.93 -2.94 -7.25
N TYR A 111 -0.34 -3.31 -7.26
CA TYR A 111 -0.92 -4.33 -6.39
C TYR A 111 -1.40 -5.51 -7.21
N GLU A 112 -1.01 -6.70 -6.79
CA GLU A 112 -1.54 -7.95 -7.36
C GLU A 112 -2.62 -8.50 -6.44
N VAL A 113 -3.77 -8.87 -7.02
CA VAL A 113 -4.92 -9.40 -6.29
C VAL A 113 -5.10 -10.87 -6.65
N LYS A 114 -5.29 -11.71 -5.64
CA LYS A 114 -5.61 -13.12 -5.80
C LYS A 114 -6.62 -13.52 -4.74
N ASP A 115 -7.70 -14.17 -5.18
CA ASP A 115 -8.76 -14.64 -4.28
C ASP A 115 -9.30 -13.54 -3.37
N GLY A 116 -9.48 -12.33 -3.94
CA GLY A 116 -10.07 -11.19 -3.24
C GLY A 116 -9.14 -10.49 -2.25
N LYS A 117 -7.85 -10.81 -2.27
CA LYS A 117 -6.86 -10.22 -1.37
C LYS A 117 -5.64 -9.73 -2.13
N ILE A 118 -5.00 -8.68 -1.62
CA ILE A 118 -3.73 -8.21 -2.12
C ILE A 118 -2.64 -9.18 -1.68
N VAL A 119 -1.95 -9.79 -2.64
CA VAL A 119 -0.88 -10.75 -2.36
C VAL A 119 0.51 -10.16 -2.62
N LYS A 120 0.59 -9.04 -3.32
CA LYS A 120 1.85 -8.34 -3.58
C LYS A 120 1.60 -6.86 -3.77
N GLU A 121 2.45 -6.04 -3.18
CA GLU A 121 2.60 -4.63 -3.52
C GLU A 121 4.03 -4.38 -3.96
N GLN A 122 4.21 -3.56 -4.99
CA GLN A 122 5.52 -3.22 -5.52
C GLN A 122 5.57 -1.73 -5.83
N PHE A 123 6.62 -1.10 -5.34
CA PHE A 123 6.82 0.34 -5.48
C PHE A 123 7.85 0.66 -6.55
N PHE A 124 7.60 1.72 -7.30
CA PHE A 124 8.45 2.20 -8.38
C PHE A 124 8.73 3.70 -8.19
N PHE A 125 9.98 4.04 -8.03
CA PHE A 125 10.43 5.42 -7.94
C PHE A 125 11.93 5.56 -8.21
#